data_c93410d4a047e3c3f1f3bc9fb4e29328
#
_entry.id   c93410d4a047e3c3f1f3bc9fb4e29328
#
_cell.length_a   1.000
_cell.length_b   1.000
_cell.length_c   1.000
_cell.angle_alpha   90.00
_cell.angle_beta   90.00
_cell.angle_gamma   90.00
#
_symmetry.space_group_name_H-M   'P 1'
#
loop_
_entity.id
_entity.type
_entity.pdbx_description
1 polymer ?
#
loop_
_entity_poly.entity_id
_entity_poly.type
_entity_poly.pdbx_seq_one_letter_code
_entity_poly.pdbx_strand_id
1 'polypeptide(L)'
;MRCIALAQAFVAKGVQVAFACSKQDGVIHVKSVGFDAIDLCSLSDRDQIAAISSQYRSDTLSLIIADSYEFSASYLEGLNNIAPTAYIDDLHTPELNISAIVNGNITADSSFYSKRYEQSSARLLIGPKYNILRSEFYGQKSIQIKDRVKRVLVTSGGSDPHGASIRITETLLECEPLYNAEIVVMAGPLSNSVSQLQSISANHPSVTVLQNASNVAELMRSCDMAIAAAGGTMNELCACGVPSVVYALANNQVRAAFSFSNKRCALDGGAVWDTDFSSRIKNCTEELAHSRDLRFIISNNANALFDGAGANRVATELLALATSADRSRV
;
A
#
# COMPACT_ATOMS: atom_id res chain seq x y z
N MET A 1 8.48 -2.36 -2.55
CA MET A 1 7.61 -1.75 -3.59
C MET A 1 7.42 -0.25 -3.37
N ARG A 2 6.99 0.23 -2.19
CA ARG A 2 6.72 1.68 -1.95
C ARG A 2 7.96 2.56 -2.09
N CYS A 3 9.14 2.14 -1.65
CA CYS A 3 10.38 2.90 -1.84
C CYS A 3 10.73 3.09 -3.32
N ILE A 4 10.49 2.09 -4.16
CA ILE A 4 10.69 2.20 -5.62
C ILE A 4 9.70 3.21 -6.22
N ALA A 5 8.42 3.16 -5.80
CA ALA A 5 7.41 4.13 -6.27
C ALA A 5 7.78 5.57 -5.88
N LEU A 6 8.29 5.76 -4.65
CA LEU A 6 8.75 7.06 -4.18
C LEU A 6 10.02 7.52 -4.93
N ALA A 7 10.98 6.62 -5.17
CA ALA A 7 12.16 6.89 -5.97
C ALA A 7 11.81 7.34 -7.39
N GLN A 8 10.87 6.66 -8.05
CA GLN A 8 10.36 7.07 -9.36
C GLN A 8 9.74 8.47 -9.34
N ALA A 9 9.03 8.83 -8.25
CA ALA A 9 8.48 10.18 -8.10
C ALA A 9 9.56 11.25 -7.94
N PHE A 10 10.69 10.95 -7.29
CA PHE A 10 11.86 11.85 -7.22
C PHE A 10 12.56 11.97 -8.57
N VAL A 11 12.80 10.85 -9.26
CA VAL A 11 13.41 10.87 -10.60
C VAL A 11 12.58 11.68 -11.59
N ALA A 12 11.26 11.57 -11.55
CA ALA A 12 10.37 12.38 -12.37
C ALA A 12 10.47 13.91 -12.09
N LYS A 13 11.06 14.29 -10.95
CA LYS A 13 11.35 15.69 -10.57
C LYS A 13 12.82 16.08 -10.83
N GLY A 14 13.59 15.24 -11.52
CA GLY A 14 14.99 15.49 -11.88
C GLY A 14 16.00 15.21 -10.76
N VAL A 15 15.61 14.47 -9.72
CA VAL A 15 16.48 14.12 -8.59
C VAL A 15 17.16 12.78 -8.83
N GLN A 16 18.46 12.70 -8.58
CA GLN A 16 19.17 11.44 -8.56
C GLN A 16 18.83 10.67 -7.28
N VAL A 17 18.56 9.37 -7.41
CA VAL A 17 18.18 8.49 -6.29
C VAL A 17 19.06 7.26 -6.30
N ALA A 18 19.57 6.89 -5.13
CA ALA A 18 20.22 5.62 -4.89
C ALA A 18 19.63 4.94 -3.66
N PHE A 19 19.79 3.64 -3.57
CA PHE A 19 19.31 2.84 -2.44
C PHE A 19 20.47 2.35 -1.59
N ALA A 20 20.22 2.20 -0.30
CA ALA A 20 21.07 1.51 0.64
C ALA A 20 20.26 0.36 1.24
N CYS A 21 20.69 -0.89 1.01
CA CYS A 21 19.91 -2.07 1.35
C CYS A 21 20.67 -2.96 2.34
N SER A 22 20.03 -3.27 3.49
CA SER A 22 20.55 -4.18 4.52
C SER A 22 20.23 -5.66 4.26
N LYS A 23 19.45 -5.98 3.19
CA LYS A 23 19.08 -7.36 2.82
C LYS A 23 19.40 -7.60 1.35
N GLN A 24 20.01 -8.75 1.06
CA GLN A 24 20.48 -9.11 -0.29
C GLN A 24 19.35 -9.10 -1.33
N ASP A 25 18.16 -9.61 -0.98
CA ASP A 25 17.00 -9.58 -1.89
C ASP A 25 16.61 -8.15 -2.27
N GLY A 26 16.78 -7.19 -1.35
CA GLY A 26 16.58 -5.76 -1.61
C GLY A 26 17.56 -5.22 -2.63
N VAL A 27 18.86 -5.56 -2.49
CA VAL A 27 19.91 -5.15 -3.44
C VAL A 27 19.60 -5.68 -4.84
N ILE A 28 19.27 -6.97 -4.95
CA ILE A 28 18.94 -7.62 -6.22
C ILE A 28 17.72 -6.96 -6.85
N HIS A 29 16.66 -6.78 -6.08
CA HIS A 29 15.41 -6.21 -6.58
C HIS A 29 15.57 -4.76 -7.05
N VAL A 30 16.24 -3.92 -6.26
CA VAL A 30 16.50 -2.51 -6.61
C VAL A 30 17.30 -2.40 -7.92
N LYS A 31 18.35 -3.21 -8.08
CA LYS A 31 19.15 -3.25 -9.32
C LYS A 31 18.35 -3.76 -10.51
N SER A 32 17.44 -4.74 -10.30
CA SER A 32 16.62 -5.28 -11.39
C SER A 32 15.63 -4.27 -11.97
N VAL A 33 15.28 -3.23 -11.21
CA VAL A 33 14.39 -2.13 -11.65
C VAL A 33 15.16 -0.86 -12.03
N GLY A 34 16.50 -0.94 -12.18
CA GLY A 34 17.33 0.09 -12.76
C GLY A 34 17.83 1.17 -11.81
N PHE A 35 17.81 0.94 -10.49
CA PHE A 35 18.40 1.86 -9.53
C PHE A 35 19.75 1.37 -9.02
N ASP A 36 20.62 2.31 -8.66
CA ASP A 36 21.86 2.03 -7.93
C ASP A 36 21.56 1.59 -6.50
N ALA A 37 22.32 0.61 -6.00
CA ALA A 37 22.18 0.11 -4.65
C ALA A 37 23.54 -0.09 -3.97
N ILE A 38 23.70 0.50 -2.77
CA ILE A 38 24.78 0.17 -1.85
C ILE A 38 24.34 -1.07 -1.05
N ASP A 39 25.25 -2.04 -1.00
CA ASP A 39 25.06 -3.24 -0.19
C ASP A 39 25.54 -2.96 1.25
N LEU A 40 24.60 -2.95 2.18
CA LEU A 40 24.84 -2.79 3.62
C LEU A 40 24.63 -4.10 4.39
N CYS A 41 24.51 -5.23 3.69
CA CYS A 41 24.26 -6.51 4.32
C CYS A 41 25.40 -6.86 5.30
N SER A 42 25.00 -7.42 6.46
CA SER A 42 25.92 -7.83 7.53
C SER A 42 26.73 -6.71 8.19
N LEU A 43 26.52 -5.45 7.85
CA LEU A 43 27.14 -4.31 8.54
C LEU A 43 26.37 -3.95 9.82
N SER A 44 27.11 -3.54 10.86
CA SER A 44 26.49 -2.94 12.05
C SER A 44 25.86 -1.58 11.72
N ASP A 45 24.91 -1.11 12.53
CA ASP A 45 24.28 0.21 12.37
C ASP A 45 25.34 1.33 12.19
N ARG A 46 26.41 1.31 12.98
CA ARG A 46 27.52 2.25 12.89
C ARG A 46 28.25 2.17 11.55
N ASP A 47 28.52 0.96 11.08
CA ASP A 47 29.26 0.75 9.83
C ASP A 47 28.38 1.09 8.62
N GLN A 48 27.07 0.86 8.70
CA GLN A 48 26.09 1.30 7.70
C GLN A 48 26.08 2.83 7.57
N ILE A 49 25.99 3.56 8.69
CA ILE A 49 26.07 5.02 8.73
C ILE A 49 27.37 5.51 8.10
N ALA A 50 28.51 4.90 8.48
CA ALA A 50 29.82 5.25 7.94
C ALA A 50 29.91 4.98 6.41
N ALA A 51 29.37 3.86 5.94
CA ALA A 51 29.34 3.52 4.53
C ALA A 51 28.52 4.54 3.72
N ILE A 52 27.32 4.91 4.19
CA ILE A 52 26.47 5.93 3.54
C ILE A 52 27.21 7.28 3.50
N SER A 53 27.80 7.71 4.62
CA SER A 53 28.50 8.99 4.72
C SER A 53 29.77 9.03 3.85
N SER A 54 30.46 7.90 3.68
CA SER A 54 31.66 7.83 2.84
C SER A 54 31.35 7.80 1.35
N GLN A 55 30.23 7.15 0.96
CA GLN A 55 29.81 7.04 -0.43
C GLN A 55 29.23 8.36 -0.97
N TYR A 56 28.52 9.11 -0.12
CA TYR A 56 27.89 10.37 -0.49
C TYR A 56 28.42 11.49 0.41
N ARG A 57 29.09 12.45 -0.20
CA ARG A 57 29.57 13.65 0.50
C ARG A 57 28.38 14.47 0.99
N SER A 58 28.56 15.13 2.11
CA SER A 58 27.51 15.96 2.74
C SER A 58 26.99 17.10 1.86
N ASP A 59 27.76 17.51 0.83
CA ASP A 59 27.37 18.51 -0.15
C ASP A 59 26.55 17.97 -1.32
N THR A 60 26.45 16.64 -1.46
CA THR A 60 25.69 15.98 -2.52
C THR A 60 24.48 15.21 -2.02
N LEU A 61 24.47 14.81 -0.73
CA LEU A 61 23.36 14.08 -0.11
C LEU A 61 22.38 15.06 0.55
N SER A 62 21.28 15.34 -0.14
CA SER A 62 20.30 16.35 0.31
C SER A 62 19.20 15.77 1.22
N LEU A 63 18.95 14.45 1.15
CA LEU A 63 17.85 13.80 1.87
C LEU A 63 18.09 12.30 2.02
N ILE A 64 17.72 11.73 3.16
CA ILE A 64 17.64 10.29 3.40
C ILE A 64 16.19 9.90 3.66
N ILE A 65 15.72 8.78 3.10
CA ILE A 65 14.41 8.20 3.40
C ILE A 65 14.63 6.80 3.96
N ALA A 66 14.21 6.61 5.21
CA ALA A 66 14.35 5.37 5.94
C ALA A 66 13.02 4.60 5.97
N ASP A 67 13.05 3.32 5.60
CA ASP A 67 11.88 2.43 5.55
C ASP A 67 12.24 1.03 6.06
N SER A 68 12.09 0.80 7.35
CA SER A 68 12.25 -0.51 7.99
C SER A 68 11.61 -0.52 9.37
N TYR A 69 11.04 -1.66 9.76
CA TYR A 69 10.54 -1.88 11.13
C TYR A 69 11.65 -2.22 12.13
N GLU A 70 12.88 -2.46 11.65
CA GLU A 70 14.02 -2.92 12.45
C GLU A 70 14.92 -1.77 12.89
N PHE A 71 14.71 -0.54 12.39
CA PHE A 71 15.57 0.59 12.71
C PHE A 71 15.38 1.09 14.15
N SER A 72 16.49 1.22 14.86
CA SER A 72 16.52 1.84 16.20
C SER A 72 16.41 3.37 16.09
N ALA A 73 15.97 4.02 17.19
CA ALA A 73 15.94 5.48 17.25
C ALA A 73 17.35 6.08 17.04
N SER A 74 18.38 5.47 17.66
CA SER A 74 19.77 5.92 17.54
C SER A 74 20.31 5.79 16.10
N TYR A 75 19.89 4.75 15.36
CA TYR A 75 20.25 4.62 13.95
C TYR A 75 19.62 5.74 13.10
N LEU A 76 18.32 6.01 13.29
CA LEU A 76 17.61 7.07 12.58
C LEU A 76 18.17 8.46 12.90
N GLU A 77 18.52 8.73 14.16
CA GLU A 77 19.21 9.95 14.56
C GLU A 77 20.62 10.06 13.93
N GLY A 78 21.34 8.94 13.87
CA GLY A 78 22.63 8.87 13.19
C GLY A 78 22.55 9.21 11.69
N LEU A 79 21.51 8.74 11.01
CA LEU A 79 21.23 9.13 9.63
C LEU A 79 20.86 10.61 9.51
N ASN A 80 20.06 11.14 10.43
CA ASN A 80 19.65 12.54 10.44
C ASN A 80 20.83 13.52 10.69
N ASN A 81 21.91 13.05 11.32
CA ASN A 81 23.16 13.81 11.47
C ASN A 81 23.96 13.92 10.16
N ILE A 82 23.75 12.99 9.21
CA ILE A 82 24.40 13.04 7.89
C ILE A 82 23.63 13.99 6.97
N ALA A 83 22.33 13.78 6.84
CA ALA A 83 21.42 14.58 6.02
C ALA A 83 20.00 14.56 6.61
N PRO A 84 19.15 15.55 6.30
CA PRO A 84 17.74 15.53 6.67
C PRO A 84 17.12 14.16 6.39
N THR A 85 16.54 13.53 7.42
CA THR A 85 16.01 12.15 7.30
C THR A 85 14.50 12.15 7.47
N ALA A 86 13.80 11.50 6.53
CA ALA A 86 12.39 11.16 6.62
C ALA A 86 12.23 9.67 6.95
N TYR A 87 11.42 9.35 7.95
CA TYR A 87 11.10 7.97 8.31
C TYR A 87 9.68 7.60 7.93
N ILE A 88 9.51 6.46 7.26
CA ILE A 88 8.20 5.88 6.95
C ILE A 88 7.76 5.06 8.15
N ASP A 89 6.84 5.61 8.95
CA ASP A 89 6.40 5.05 10.23
C ASP A 89 5.00 4.44 10.14
N ASP A 90 4.91 3.13 10.01
CA ASP A 90 3.63 2.40 10.05
C ASP A 90 3.19 1.99 11.48
N LEU A 91 4.10 2.09 12.47
CA LEU A 91 3.93 1.51 13.80
C LEU A 91 3.55 2.51 14.88
N HIS A 92 3.44 3.81 14.56
CA HIS A 92 3.24 4.88 15.53
C HIS A 92 4.37 4.88 16.58
N THR A 93 5.62 4.92 16.09
CA THR A 93 6.81 4.90 16.95
C THR A 93 6.84 6.09 17.91
N PRO A 94 7.60 6.00 19.03
CA PRO A 94 7.88 7.15 19.88
C PRO A 94 8.49 8.33 19.12
N GLU A 95 8.49 9.51 19.72
CA GLU A 95 9.15 10.68 19.14
C GLU A 95 10.61 10.40 18.79
N LEU A 96 10.98 10.80 17.58
CA LEU A 96 12.31 10.64 17.01
C LEU A 96 12.88 12.03 16.68
N ASN A 97 14.16 12.21 16.87
CA ASN A 97 14.85 13.43 16.44
C ASN A 97 15.24 13.32 14.96
N ILE A 98 14.27 13.52 14.09
CA ILE A 98 14.39 13.42 12.63
C ILE A 98 13.67 14.57 11.92
N SER A 99 13.91 14.71 10.63
CA SER A 99 13.42 15.87 9.86
C SER A 99 11.98 15.69 9.36
N ALA A 100 11.52 14.45 9.15
CA ALA A 100 10.14 14.19 8.74
C ALA A 100 9.64 12.80 9.13
N ILE A 101 8.32 12.68 9.34
CA ILE A 101 7.58 11.43 9.48
C ILE A 101 6.60 11.30 8.32
N VAL A 102 6.55 10.12 7.71
CA VAL A 102 5.58 9.78 6.67
C VAL A 102 4.76 8.58 7.13
N ASN A 103 3.46 8.74 7.28
CA ASN A 103 2.53 7.63 7.51
C ASN A 103 1.28 7.80 6.67
N GLY A 104 1.24 7.12 5.51
CA GLY A 104 0.13 7.16 4.56
C GLY A 104 -0.98 6.14 4.81
N ASN A 105 -0.98 5.42 5.94
CA ASN A 105 -1.96 4.39 6.22
C ASN A 105 -3.35 4.96 6.54
N ILE A 106 -4.40 4.18 6.27
CA ILE A 106 -5.79 4.51 6.64
C ILE A 106 -5.97 4.63 8.16
N THR A 107 -5.10 3.95 8.92
CA THR A 107 -5.08 3.93 10.40
C THR A 107 -4.20 5.02 11.00
N ALA A 108 -3.54 5.83 10.18
CA ALA A 108 -2.68 6.90 10.66
C ALA A 108 -3.47 7.94 11.46
N ASP A 109 -3.06 8.16 12.71
CA ASP A 109 -3.70 9.09 13.64
C ASP A 109 -2.93 10.42 13.68
N SER A 110 -3.46 11.42 12.98
CA SER A 110 -2.85 12.76 12.94
C SER A 110 -2.77 13.41 14.32
N SER A 111 -3.71 13.12 15.23
CA SER A 111 -3.71 13.69 16.58
C SER A 111 -2.58 13.12 17.44
N PHE A 112 -2.30 11.80 17.28
CA PHE A 112 -1.15 11.16 17.91
C PHE A 112 0.16 11.85 17.51
N TYR A 113 0.39 12.01 16.20
CA TYR A 113 1.63 12.62 15.72
C TYR A 113 1.73 14.10 16.08
N SER A 114 0.67 14.89 15.93
CA SER A 114 0.68 16.32 16.28
C SER A 114 1.01 16.55 17.75
N LYS A 115 0.44 15.74 18.66
CA LYS A 115 0.74 15.82 20.09
C LYS A 115 2.17 15.37 20.39
N ARG A 116 2.64 14.30 19.75
CA ARG A 116 3.96 13.71 19.99
C ARG A 116 5.09 14.63 19.52
N TYR A 117 4.89 15.30 18.38
CA TYR A 117 5.87 16.19 17.75
C TYR A 117 5.57 17.68 17.97
N GLU A 118 4.81 18.03 19.02
CA GLU A 118 4.39 19.41 19.30
C GLU A 118 5.58 20.37 19.49
N GLN A 119 6.67 19.88 20.07
CA GLN A 119 7.91 20.65 20.32
C GLN A 119 8.99 20.41 19.23
N SER A 120 8.68 19.63 18.20
CA SER A 120 9.61 19.24 17.14
C SER A 120 9.35 20.05 15.88
N SER A 121 10.43 20.36 15.14
CA SER A 121 10.36 20.93 13.80
C SER A 121 10.12 19.88 12.70
N ALA A 122 9.95 18.60 13.05
CA ALA A 122 9.74 17.52 12.10
C ALA A 122 8.48 17.74 11.25
N ARG A 123 8.63 17.57 9.93
CA ARG A 123 7.49 17.64 9.01
C ARG A 123 6.63 16.37 9.12
N LEU A 124 5.34 16.53 9.36
CA LEU A 124 4.40 15.43 9.51
C LEU A 124 3.58 15.24 8.24
N LEU A 125 3.81 14.13 7.51
CA LEU A 125 3.08 13.75 6.31
C LEU A 125 2.17 12.56 6.64
N ILE A 126 1.02 12.86 7.28
CA ILE A 126 0.18 11.86 7.94
C ILE A 126 -1.18 11.74 7.23
N GLY A 127 -1.61 10.49 7.05
CA GLY A 127 -2.92 10.12 6.51
C GLY A 127 -2.92 9.67 5.05
N PRO A 128 -4.04 9.11 4.57
CA PRO A 128 -4.15 8.41 3.29
C PRO A 128 -3.70 9.21 2.05
N LYS A 129 -3.82 10.53 2.07
CA LYS A 129 -3.33 11.40 0.99
C LYS A 129 -1.82 11.30 0.73
N TYR A 130 -1.05 10.78 1.70
CA TYR A 130 0.38 10.54 1.60
C TYR A 130 0.71 9.06 1.38
N ASN A 131 -0.30 8.23 1.07
CA ASN A 131 -0.07 6.81 0.77
C ASN A 131 0.76 6.66 -0.51
N ILE A 132 1.89 5.96 -0.40
CA ILE A 132 2.86 5.81 -1.49
C ILE A 132 2.44 4.62 -2.34
N LEU A 133 1.77 4.89 -3.46
CA LEU A 133 1.38 3.92 -4.46
C LEU A 133 2.29 3.98 -5.69
N ARG A 134 2.33 2.88 -6.45
CA ARG A 134 3.05 2.79 -7.74
C ARG A 134 2.49 3.81 -8.74
N SER A 135 3.32 4.25 -9.69
CA SER A 135 2.97 5.29 -10.66
C SER A 135 1.75 4.93 -11.54
N GLU A 136 1.49 3.64 -11.75
CA GLU A 136 0.32 3.18 -12.51
C GLU A 136 -1.03 3.54 -11.87
N PHE A 137 -1.04 3.88 -10.57
CA PHE A 137 -2.24 4.33 -9.84
C PHE A 137 -2.39 5.85 -9.79
N TYR A 138 -1.39 6.60 -10.26
CA TYR A 138 -1.43 8.06 -10.26
C TYR A 138 -2.30 8.61 -11.39
N GLY A 139 -3.14 9.60 -11.06
CA GLY A 139 -3.98 10.30 -12.03
C GLY A 139 -5.09 9.43 -12.63
N GLN A 140 -5.38 8.28 -12.05
CA GLN A 140 -6.46 7.42 -12.51
C GLN A 140 -7.81 8.07 -12.17
N LYS A 141 -8.72 8.11 -13.16
CA LYS A 141 -10.11 8.48 -12.90
C LYS A 141 -10.81 7.32 -12.21
N SER A 142 -11.75 7.60 -11.31
CA SER A 142 -12.64 6.59 -10.74
C SER A 142 -13.36 5.81 -11.86
N ILE A 143 -13.64 4.54 -11.59
CA ILE A 143 -14.38 3.71 -12.54
C ILE A 143 -15.81 4.24 -12.71
N GLN A 144 -16.40 3.97 -13.87
CA GLN A 144 -17.83 4.21 -14.08
C GLN A 144 -18.65 3.13 -13.36
N ILE A 145 -19.48 3.53 -12.43
CA ILE A 145 -20.36 2.60 -11.70
C ILE A 145 -21.53 2.19 -12.61
N LYS A 146 -21.54 0.91 -12.99
CA LYS A 146 -22.57 0.29 -13.84
C LYS A 146 -23.80 -0.10 -13.02
N ASP A 147 -24.94 -0.29 -13.68
CA ASP A 147 -26.17 -0.72 -13.01
C ASP A 147 -26.04 -2.14 -12.42
N ARG A 148 -25.38 -3.03 -13.15
CA ARG A 148 -25.14 -4.42 -12.72
C ARG A 148 -23.65 -4.72 -12.61
N VAL A 149 -23.30 -5.56 -11.65
CA VAL A 149 -21.96 -6.13 -11.52
C VAL A 149 -21.81 -7.25 -12.55
N LYS A 150 -20.77 -7.14 -13.38
CA LYS A 150 -20.41 -8.13 -14.40
C LYS A 150 -19.03 -8.73 -14.20
N ARG A 151 -18.19 -8.09 -13.39
CA ARG A 151 -16.82 -8.53 -13.14
C ARG A 151 -16.40 -8.20 -11.73
N VAL A 152 -15.97 -9.22 -11.00
CA VAL A 152 -15.58 -9.14 -9.58
C VAL A 152 -14.12 -9.55 -9.45
N LEU A 153 -13.32 -8.75 -8.77
CA LEU A 153 -11.94 -9.09 -8.43
C LEU A 153 -11.85 -9.70 -7.02
N VAL A 154 -11.16 -10.81 -6.89
CA VAL A 154 -10.80 -11.42 -5.60
C VAL A 154 -9.29 -11.38 -5.44
N THR A 155 -8.79 -10.86 -4.31
CA THR A 155 -7.35 -10.85 -4.04
C THR A 155 -7.04 -10.84 -2.54
N SER A 156 -6.06 -11.66 -2.15
CA SER A 156 -5.49 -11.68 -0.79
C SER A 156 -4.16 -10.90 -0.70
N GLY A 157 -3.77 -10.20 -1.78
CA GLY A 157 -2.48 -9.51 -1.86
C GLY A 157 -1.32 -10.45 -2.20
N GLY A 158 -0.15 -10.23 -1.59
CA GLY A 158 1.08 -10.96 -1.93
C GLY A 158 1.09 -12.44 -1.53
N SER A 159 0.34 -12.82 -0.50
CA SER A 159 0.28 -14.18 0.03
C SER A 159 -1.15 -14.51 0.48
N ASP A 160 -1.48 -15.79 0.57
CA ASP A 160 -2.77 -16.27 1.05
C ASP A 160 -2.59 -17.50 1.97
N PRO A 161 -2.04 -17.30 3.17
CA PRO A 161 -1.69 -18.39 4.07
C PRO A 161 -2.91 -19.17 4.63
N HIS A 162 -4.11 -18.58 4.54
CA HIS A 162 -5.35 -19.14 5.08
C HIS A 162 -6.31 -19.66 3.99
N GLY A 163 -5.92 -19.63 2.71
CA GLY A 163 -6.80 -20.02 1.62
C GLY A 163 -8.05 -19.14 1.50
N ALA A 164 -7.97 -17.87 1.90
CA ALA A 164 -9.10 -16.95 1.86
C ALA A 164 -9.67 -16.78 0.45
N SER A 165 -8.80 -16.69 -0.56
CA SER A 165 -9.23 -16.57 -1.96
C SER A 165 -10.05 -17.76 -2.45
N ILE A 166 -9.75 -18.97 -1.98
CA ILE A 166 -10.56 -20.18 -2.29
C ILE A 166 -11.94 -20.03 -1.68
N ARG A 167 -12.01 -19.82 -0.35
CA ARG A 167 -13.29 -19.69 0.37
C ARG A 167 -14.16 -18.56 -0.19
N ILE A 168 -13.56 -17.43 -0.53
CA ILE A 168 -14.26 -16.29 -1.13
C ILE A 168 -14.79 -16.70 -2.52
N THR A 169 -13.97 -17.31 -3.39
CA THR A 169 -14.39 -17.71 -4.73
C THR A 169 -15.56 -18.68 -4.68
N GLU A 170 -15.49 -19.71 -3.83
CA GLU A 170 -16.59 -20.66 -3.62
C GLU A 170 -17.87 -19.94 -3.13
N THR A 171 -17.72 -19.01 -2.16
CA THR A 171 -18.85 -18.20 -1.67
C THR A 171 -19.48 -17.35 -2.79
N LEU A 172 -18.68 -16.75 -3.67
CA LEU A 172 -19.18 -15.90 -4.75
C LEU A 172 -19.94 -16.70 -5.82
N LEU A 173 -19.57 -17.95 -6.07
CA LEU A 173 -20.29 -18.85 -6.98
C LEU A 173 -21.71 -19.17 -6.50
N GLU A 174 -21.99 -19.01 -5.21
CA GLU A 174 -23.31 -19.19 -4.60
C GLU A 174 -24.09 -17.86 -4.46
N CYS A 175 -23.52 -16.71 -4.85
CA CYS A 175 -24.18 -15.42 -4.79
C CYS A 175 -25.08 -15.20 -6.02
N GLU A 176 -26.39 -15.20 -5.84
CA GLU A 176 -27.38 -15.05 -6.93
C GLU A 176 -27.11 -13.82 -7.81
N PRO A 177 -26.83 -12.61 -7.28
CA PRO A 177 -26.57 -11.43 -8.10
C PRO A 177 -25.36 -11.57 -9.02
N LEU A 178 -24.47 -12.55 -8.80
CA LEU A 178 -23.23 -12.76 -9.52
C LEU A 178 -23.26 -13.96 -10.48
N TYR A 179 -24.38 -14.67 -10.65
CA TYR A 179 -24.43 -15.87 -11.50
C TYR A 179 -24.00 -15.65 -12.96
N ASN A 180 -24.10 -14.42 -13.45
CA ASN A 180 -23.65 -14.02 -14.79
C ASN A 180 -22.42 -13.11 -14.77
N ALA A 181 -21.70 -13.04 -13.64
CA ALA A 181 -20.51 -12.24 -13.52
C ALA A 181 -19.24 -13.09 -13.71
N GLU A 182 -18.21 -12.49 -14.26
CA GLU A 182 -16.85 -13.04 -14.24
C GLU A 182 -16.22 -12.81 -12.88
N ILE A 183 -15.65 -13.84 -12.27
CA ILE A 183 -14.87 -13.79 -11.04
C ILE A 183 -13.39 -13.90 -11.42
N VAL A 184 -12.65 -12.83 -11.26
CA VAL A 184 -11.20 -12.80 -11.52
C VAL A 184 -10.45 -12.91 -10.21
N VAL A 185 -9.70 -13.99 -10.02
CA VAL A 185 -8.88 -14.20 -8.83
C VAL A 185 -7.44 -13.82 -9.14
N MET A 186 -6.97 -12.74 -8.54
CA MET A 186 -5.57 -12.32 -8.63
C MET A 186 -4.78 -12.92 -7.47
N ALA A 187 -4.04 -13.99 -7.74
CA ALA A 187 -3.18 -14.66 -6.78
C ALA A 187 -1.80 -14.02 -6.73
N GLY A 188 -1.35 -13.67 -5.54
CA GLY A 188 0.00 -13.12 -5.33
C GLY A 188 1.10 -14.17 -5.52
N PRO A 189 2.35 -13.72 -5.65
CA PRO A 189 3.49 -14.60 -5.96
C PRO A 189 3.79 -15.65 -4.86
N LEU A 190 3.38 -15.39 -3.63
CA LEU A 190 3.55 -16.28 -2.48
C LEU A 190 2.26 -17.01 -2.08
N SER A 191 1.26 -17.04 -2.97
CA SER A 191 -0.01 -17.72 -2.68
C SER A 191 0.12 -19.22 -2.83
N ASN A 192 -0.24 -19.96 -1.79
CA ASN A 192 -0.31 -21.43 -1.82
C ASN A 192 -1.64 -21.96 -2.39
N SER A 193 -2.59 -21.06 -2.69
CA SER A 193 -3.96 -21.43 -3.13
C SER A 193 -4.08 -21.68 -4.63
N VAL A 194 -3.05 -21.45 -5.42
CA VAL A 194 -3.10 -21.38 -6.88
C VAL A 194 -3.60 -22.67 -7.52
N SER A 195 -3.07 -23.82 -7.13
CA SER A 195 -3.45 -25.12 -7.72
C SER A 195 -4.93 -25.44 -7.49
N GLN A 196 -5.45 -25.12 -6.30
CA GLN A 196 -6.87 -25.34 -5.98
C GLN A 196 -7.77 -24.35 -6.71
N LEU A 197 -7.35 -23.08 -6.81
CA LEU A 197 -8.06 -22.06 -7.60
C LEU A 197 -8.12 -22.44 -9.08
N GLN A 198 -7.06 -22.99 -9.66
CA GLN A 198 -7.04 -23.50 -11.04
C GLN A 198 -8.03 -24.68 -11.22
N SER A 199 -8.14 -25.56 -10.21
CA SER A 199 -9.14 -26.64 -10.24
C SER A 199 -10.58 -26.10 -10.21
N ILE A 200 -10.84 -25.05 -9.43
CA ILE A 200 -12.15 -24.37 -9.43
C ILE A 200 -12.42 -23.75 -10.80
N SER A 201 -11.44 -23.03 -11.37
CA SER A 201 -11.57 -22.41 -12.69
C SER A 201 -11.84 -23.42 -13.80
N ALA A 202 -11.24 -24.61 -13.75
CA ALA A 202 -11.50 -25.67 -14.72
C ALA A 202 -12.95 -26.18 -14.71
N ASN A 203 -13.62 -26.12 -13.54
CA ASN A 203 -15.00 -26.55 -13.36
C ASN A 203 -16.03 -25.41 -13.47
N HIS A 204 -15.59 -24.16 -13.39
CA HIS A 204 -16.44 -22.97 -13.44
C HIS A 204 -15.90 -21.97 -14.47
N PRO A 205 -16.43 -21.95 -15.70
CA PRO A 205 -15.96 -21.07 -16.78
C PRO A 205 -16.05 -19.56 -16.47
N SER A 206 -16.85 -19.17 -15.46
CA SER A 206 -16.94 -17.80 -14.98
C SER A 206 -15.75 -17.37 -14.08
N VAL A 207 -14.88 -18.31 -13.68
CA VAL A 207 -13.73 -18.04 -12.81
C VAL A 207 -12.45 -18.01 -13.64
N THR A 208 -11.72 -16.91 -13.55
CA THR A 208 -10.39 -16.73 -14.18
C THR A 208 -9.34 -16.53 -13.08
N VAL A 209 -8.26 -17.30 -13.12
CA VAL A 209 -7.14 -17.17 -12.15
C VAL A 209 -5.94 -16.53 -12.83
N LEU A 210 -5.46 -15.42 -12.26
CA LEU A 210 -4.30 -14.68 -12.75
C LEU A 210 -3.18 -14.72 -11.70
N GLN A 211 -2.00 -15.19 -12.12
CA GLN A 211 -0.76 -15.07 -11.33
C GLN A 211 0.14 -13.99 -11.94
N ASN A 212 0.83 -13.24 -11.07
CA ASN A 212 1.79 -12.22 -11.51
C ASN A 212 1.19 -11.25 -12.55
N ALA A 213 -0.02 -10.76 -12.30
CA ALA A 213 -0.68 -9.82 -13.20
C ALA A 213 0.21 -8.60 -13.45
N SER A 214 0.44 -8.29 -14.71
CA SER A 214 0.97 -7.01 -15.16
C SER A 214 -0.19 -6.01 -15.31
N ASN A 215 0.08 -4.70 -15.25
CA ASN A 215 -0.95 -3.67 -15.37
C ASN A 215 -2.11 -3.83 -14.35
N VAL A 216 -1.75 -3.95 -13.08
CA VAL A 216 -2.70 -4.20 -11.99
C VAL A 216 -3.76 -3.10 -11.90
N ALA A 217 -3.39 -1.84 -12.15
CA ALA A 217 -4.34 -0.73 -12.17
C ALA A 217 -5.42 -0.89 -13.25
N GLU A 218 -5.04 -1.34 -14.45
CA GLU A 218 -5.98 -1.61 -15.54
C GLU A 218 -6.91 -2.78 -15.20
N LEU A 219 -6.34 -3.87 -14.66
CA LEU A 219 -7.13 -5.02 -14.19
C LEU A 219 -8.17 -4.59 -13.14
N MET A 220 -7.76 -3.86 -12.11
CA MET A 220 -8.67 -3.36 -11.06
C MET A 220 -9.77 -2.50 -11.66
N ARG A 221 -9.43 -1.57 -12.54
CA ARG A 221 -10.40 -0.66 -13.20
C ARG A 221 -11.36 -1.36 -14.16
N SER A 222 -11.01 -2.55 -14.64
CA SER A 222 -11.90 -3.37 -15.48
C SER A 222 -12.97 -4.10 -14.65
N CYS A 223 -12.85 -4.12 -13.32
CA CYS A 223 -13.80 -4.78 -12.42
C CYS A 223 -14.83 -3.78 -11.88
N ASP A 224 -16.04 -4.27 -11.60
CA ASP A 224 -17.16 -3.47 -11.11
C ASP A 224 -17.19 -3.43 -9.58
N MET A 225 -16.57 -4.41 -8.93
CA MET A 225 -16.31 -4.47 -7.49
C MET A 225 -15.16 -5.42 -7.16
N ALA A 226 -14.69 -5.39 -5.92
CA ALA A 226 -13.64 -6.28 -5.45
C ALA A 226 -13.88 -6.82 -4.04
N ILE A 227 -13.27 -7.97 -3.73
CA ILE A 227 -13.13 -8.50 -2.37
C ILE A 227 -11.63 -8.61 -2.10
N ALA A 228 -11.12 -7.87 -1.11
CA ALA A 228 -9.68 -7.75 -0.90
C ALA A 228 -9.29 -7.78 0.58
N ALA A 229 -8.10 -8.32 0.86
CA ALA A 229 -7.49 -8.19 2.17
C ALA A 229 -7.11 -6.72 2.47
N ALA A 230 -7.18 -6.33 3.75
CA ALA A 230 -6.92 -4.97 4.23
C ALA A 230 -5.42 -4.61 4.25
N GLY A 231 -4.72 -4.87 3.14
CA GLY A 231 -3.31 -4.57 2.90
C GLY A 231 -3.11 -3.45 1.88
N GLY A 232 -1.91 -3.35 1.33
CA GLY A 232 -1.57 -2.34 0.31
C GLY A 232 -2.47 -2.38 -0.92
N THR A 233 -2.91 -3.56 -1.35
CA THR A 233 -3.82 -3.75 -2.48
C THR A 233 -5.17 -3.06 -2.28
N MET A 234 -5.66 -2.96 -1.03
CA MET A 234 -6.88 -2.20 -0.74
C MET A 234 -6.70 -0.70 -1.03
N ASN A 235 -5.54 -0.13 -0.74
CA ASN A 235 -5.23 1.27 -1.07
C ASN A 235 -5.20 1.50 -2.59
N GLU A 236 -4.69 0.51 -3.35
CA GLU A 236 -4.68 0.52 -4.82
C GLU A 236 -6.11 0.48 -5.40
N LEU A 237 -6.98 -0.38 -4.86
CA LEU A 237 -8.40 -0.44 -5.21
C LEU A 237 -9.12 0.89 -4.91
N CYS A 238 -8.84 1.49 -3.76
CA CYS A 238 -9.38 2.80 -3.40
C CYS A 238 -8.94 3.88 -4.39
N ALA A 239 -7.67 3.89 -4.80
CA ALA A 239 -7.16 4.85 -5.80
C ALA A 239 -7.81 4.68 -7.17
N CYS A 240 -8.19 3.45 -7.54
CA CYS A 240 -8.98 3.17 -8.75
C CYS A 240 -10.47 3.47 -8.58
N GLY A 241 -10.96 3.73 -7.37
CA GLY A 241 -12.37 3.92 -7.07
C GLY A 241 -13.21 2.64 -7.24
N VAL A 242 -12.63 1.47 -7.02
CA VAL A 242 -13.32 0.18 -7.11
C VAL A 242 -14.08 -0.10 -5.83
N PRO A 243 -15.43 -0.19 -5.84
CA PRO A 243 -16.20 -0.52 -4.65
C PRO A 243 -15.80 -1.89 -4.12
N SER A 244 -15.52 -1.99 -2.82
CA SER A 244 -14.91 -3.20 -2.30
C SER A 244 -15.54 -3.71 -1.01
N VAL A 245 -15.45 -5.02 -0.80
CA VAL A 245 -15.54 -5.67 0.50
C VAL A 245 -14.12 -5.90 1.00
N VAL A 246 -13.82 -5.43 2.20
CA VAL A 246 -12.50 -5.57 2.80
C VAL A 246 -12.54 -6.59 3.94
N TYR A 247 -11.49 -7.42 4.08
CA TYR A 247 -11.37 -8.36 5.19
C TYR A 247 -9.98 -8.38 5.78
N ALA A 248 -9.86 -8.83 7.04
CA ALA A 248 -8.59 -9.00 7.70
C ALA A 248 -8.02 -10.41 7.43
N LEU A 249 -6.83 -10.48 6.83
CA LEU A 249 -6.08 -11.71 6.61
C LEU A 249 -5.08 -12.00 7.74
N ALA A 250 -4.73 -10.99 8.53
CA ALA A 250 -3.83 -11.06 9.67
C ALA A 250 -4.24 -10.04 10.75
N ASN A 251 -3.82 -10.26 12.00
CA ASN A 251 -4.23 -9.44 13.15
C ASN A 251 -3.94 -7.95 12.98
N ASN A 252 -2.81 -7.60 12.37
CA ASN A 252 -2.44 -6.21 12.09
C ASN A 252 -3.36 -5.53 11.05
N GLN A 253 -4.16 -6.29 10.30
CA GLN A 253 -5.12 -5.77 9.33
C GLN A 253 -6.52 -5.48 9.90
N VAL A 254 -6.85 -5.95 11.10
CA VAL A 254 -8.17 -5.74 11.71
C VAL A 254 -8.50 -4.25 11.84
N ARG A 255 -7.57 -3.45 12.37
CA ARG A 255 -7.77 -2.00 12.48
C ARG A 255 -7.93 -1.32 11.11
N ALA A 256 -7.21 -1.80 10.10
CA ALA A 256 -7.31 -1.25 8.74
C ALA A 256 -8.67 -1.59 8.12
N ALA A 257 -9.14 -2.84 8.20
CA ALA A 257 -10.46 -3.26 7.72
C ALA A 257 -11.58 -2.42 8.36
N PHE A 258 -11.56 -2.29 9.69
CA PHE A 258 -12.49 -1.42 10.42
C PHE A 258 -12.42 0.04 9.95
N SER A 259 -11.20 0.57 9.72
CA SER A 259 -11.02 1.96 9.31
C SER A 259 -11.57 2.23 7.90
N PHE A 260 -11.39 1.29 6.95
CA PHE A 260 -12.00 1.39 5.61
C PHE A 260 -13.53 1.40 5.69
N SER A 261 -14.10 0.52 6.51
CA SER A 261 -15.56 0.46 6.68
C SER A 261 -16.10 1.71 7.38
N ASN A 262 -15.49 2.13 8.47
CA ASN A 262 -15.90 3.32 9.22
C ASN A 262 -15.87 4.61 8.38
N LYS A 263 -14.91 4.70 7.44
CA LYS A 263 -14.83 5.80 6.47
C LYS A 263 -15.69 5.58 5.23
N ARG A 264 -16.50 4.52 5.20
CA ARG A 264 -17.37 4.13 4.09
C ARG A 264 -16.62 4.01 2.75
N CYS A 265 -15.37 3.51 2.81
CA CYS A 265 -14.54 3.20 1.63
C CYS A 265 -14.63 1.74 1.20
N ALA A 266 -15.23 0.88 2.04
CA ALA A 266 -15.50 -0.52 1.78
C ALA A 266 -16.56 -1.04 2.76
N LEU A 267 -17.14 -2.23 2.49
CA LEU A 267 -17.89 -3.00 3.48
C LEU A 267 -16.95 -3.94 4.25
N ASP A 268 -17.21 -4.16 5.55
CA ASP A 268 -16.39 -5.02 6.40
C ASP A 268 -16.81 -6.49 6.31
N GLY A 269 -16.01 -7.30 5.63
CA GLY A 269 -16.16 -8.74 5.50
C GLY A 269 -15.67 -9.57 6.70
N GLY A 270 -15.18 -8.93 7.77
CA GLY A 270 -14.66 -9.60 8.97
C GLY A 270 -13.23 -10.07 8.85
N ALA A 271 -12.87 -11.08 9.64
CA ALA A 271 -11.55 -11.68 9.62
C ALA A 271 -11.60 -13.12 9.10
N VAL A 272 -10.57 -13.56 8.39
CA VAL A 272 -10.53 -14.89 7.76
C VAL A 272 -10.68 -16.04 8.76
N TRP A 273 -10.36 -15.84 10.04
CA TRP A 273 -10.51 -16.81 11.13
C TRP A 273 -11.87 -16.78 11.81
N ASP A 274 -12.75 -15.85 11.48
CA ASP A 274 -14.10 -15.79 12.03
C ASP A 274 -14.93 -16.96 11.51
N THR A 275 -15.76 -17.55 12.38
CA THR A 275 -16.60 -18.69 12.02
C THR A 275 -17.67 -18.34 10.99
N ASP A 276 -18.10 -17.07 10.99
CA ASP A 276 -19.10 -16.51 10.08
C ASP A 276 -18.50 -15.78 8.84
N PHE A 277 -17.18 -15.90 8.63
CA PHE A 277 -16.47 -15.19 7.55
C PHE A 277 -17.14 -15.34 6.18
N SER A 278 -17.41 -16.58 5.74
CA SER A 278 -18.04 -16.80 4.43
C SER A 278 -19.44 -16.19 4.33
N SER A 279 -20.23 -16.27 5.41
CA SER A 279 -21.56 -15.64 5.47
C SER A 279 -21.49 -14.13 5.41
N ARG A 280 -20.53 -13.51 6.09
CA ARG A 280 -20.30 -12.05 6.04
C ARG A 280 -19.83 -11.60 4.66
N ILE A 281 -18.89 -12.33 4.04
CA ILE A 281 -18.47 -12.05 2.66
C ILE A 281 -19.66 -12.12 1.72
N LYS A 282 -20.50 -13.17 1.83
CA LYS A 282 -21.71 -13.32 1.01
C LYS A 282 -22.65 -12.13 1.17
N ASN A 283 -23.04 -11.81 2.39
CA ASN A 283 -23.99 -10.72 2.69
C ASN A 283 -23.47 -9.37 2.18
N CYS A 284 -22.20 -9.02 2.46
CA CYS A 284 -21.61 -7.78 1.97
C CYS A 284 -21.51 -7.74 0.45
N THR A 285 -21.21 -8.88 -0.19
CA THR A 285 -21.14 -8.98 -1.65
C THR A 285 -22.50 -8.78 -2.29
N GLU A 286 -23.56 -9.43 -1.77
CA GLU A 286 -24.93 -9.29 -2.26
C GLU A 286 -25.44 -7.86 -2.05
N GLU A 287 -25.21 -7.25 -0.88
CA GLU A 287 -25.55 -5.85 -0.60
C GLU A 287 -24.89 -4.91 -1.62
N LEU A 288 -23.59 -5.09 -1.86
CA LEU A 288 -22.84 -4.26 -2.78
C LEU A 288 -23.26 -4.50 -4.24
N ALA A 289 -23.56 -5.74 -4.63
CA ALA A 289 -24.00 -6.08 -5.97
C ALA A 289 -25.40 -5.53 -6.30
N HIS A 290 -26.32 -5.55 -5.34
CA HIS A 290 -27.68 -5.05 -5.52
C HIS A 290 -27.78 -3.53 -5.54
N SER A 291 -26.92 -2.82 -4.79
CA SER A 291 -27.03 -1.38 -4.62
C SER A 291 -25.99 -0.59 -5.44
N ARG A 292 -26.43 -0.06 -6.59
CA ARG A 292 -25.62 0.86 -7.39
C ARG A 292 -25.22 2.12 -6.60
N ASP A 293 -26.15 2.66 -5.82
CA ASP A 293 -25.91 3.87 -5.03
C ASP A 293 -24.85 3.63 -3.93
N LEU A 294 -24.87 2.47 -3.29
CA LEU A 294 -23.85 2.09 -2.33
C LEU A 294 -22.47 1.97 -2.99
N ARG A 295 -22.40 1.33 -4.17
CA ARG A 295 -21.14 1.27 -4.94
C ARG A 295 -20.63 2.67 -5.29
N PHE A 296 -21.51 3.57 -5.69
CA PHE A 296 -21.15 4.97 -6.00
C PHE A 296 -20.61 5.71 -4.78
N ILE A 297 -21.26 5.58 -3.63
CA ILE A 297 -20.82 6.20 -2.36
C ILE A 297 -19.43 5.68 -1.96
N ILE A 298 -19.25 4.35 -1.96
CA ILE A 298 -17.98 3.73 -1.59
C ILE A 298 -16.86 4.15 -2.54
N SER A 299 -17.12 4.11 -3.85
CA SER A 299 -16.16 4.53 -4.87
C SER A 299 -15.67 5.97 -4.66
N ASN A 300 -16.59 6.89 -4.46
CA ASN A 300 -16.25 8.30 -4.26
C ASN A 300 -15.47 8.54 -2.96
N ASN A 301 -15.89 7.93 -1.85
CA ASN A 301 -15.20 8.05 -0.57
C ASN A 301 -13.79 7.47 -0.63
N ALA A 302 -13.64 6.30 -1.26
CA ALA A 302 -12.35 5.63 -1.42
C ALA A 302 -11.38 6.48 -2.25
N ASN A 303 -11.80 6.98 -3.41
CA ASN A 303 -10.96 7.78 -4.29
C ASN A 303 -10.65 9.17 -3.71
N ALA A 304 -11.55 9.76 -2.91
CA ALA A 304 -11.30 11.02 -2.22
C ALA A 304 -10.18 10.90 -1.16
N LEU A 305 -10.02 9.74 -0.54
CA LEU A 305 -8.95 9.49 0.44
C LEU A 305 -7.64 9.02 -0.21
N PHE A 306 -7.73 8.23 -1.29
CA PHE A 306 -6.59 7.64 -1.99
C PHE A 306 -6.65 8.05 -3.46
N ASP A 307 -6.11 9.21 -3.79
CA ASP A 307 -6.11 9.74 -5.16
C ASP A 307 -4.94 9.25 -6.03
N GLY A 308 -4.14 8.32 -5.52
CA GLY A 308 -2.93 7.81 -6.18
C GLY A 308 -1.75 8.78 -6.23
N ALA A 309 -1.93 10.05 -5.82
CA ALA A 309 -0.90 11.09 -5.91
C ALA A 309 0.07 11.13 -4.71
N GLY A 310 -0.07 10.22 -3.75
CA GLY A 310 0.67 10.25 -2.49
C GLY A 310 2.18 10.23 -2.66
N ALA A 311 2.75 9.41 -3.55
CA ALA A 311 4.18 9.37 -3.83
C ALA A 311 4.70 10.74 -4.33
N ASN A 312 3.99 11.36 -5.27
CA ASN A 312 4.34 12.68 -5.79
C ASN A 312 4.24 13.78 -4.73
N ARG A 313 3.22 13.69 -3.88
CA ARG A 313 3.00 14.64 -2.77
C ARG A 313 4.09 14.53 -1.73
N VAL A 314 4.44 13.30 -1.30
CA VAL A 314 5.55 13.04 -0.38
C VAL A 314 6.87 13.55 -0.99
N ALA A 315 7.17 13.21 -2.24
CA ALA A 315 8.39 13.69 -2.90
C ALA A 315 8.48 15.22 -2.93
N THR A 316 7.38 15.92 -3.26
CA THR A 316 7.35 17.39 -3.28
C THR A 316 7.60 18.00 -1.91
N GLU A 317 6.95 17.47 -0.87
CA GLU A 317 7.10 17.96 0.51
C GLU A 317 8.51 17.73 1.05
N LEU A 318 9.11 16.57 0.76
CA LEU A 318 10.46 16.25 1.20
C LEU A 318 11.54 17.02 0.43
N LEU A 319 11.35 17.33 -0.85
CA LEU A 319 12.25 18.21 -1.60
C LEU A 319 12.25 19.63 -1.05
N ALA A 320 11.08 20.15 -0.67
CA ALA A 320 10.99 21.46 -0.03
C ALA A 320 11.75 21.50 1.33
N LEU A 321 11.74 20.39 2.07
CA LEU A 321 12.51 20.22 3.30
C LEU A 321 14.02 20.26 3.02
N ALA A 322 14.49 19.49 2.02
CA ALA A 322 15.90 19.44 1.65
C ALA A 322 16.45 20.81 1.24
N THR A 323 15.72 21.56 0.42
CA THR A 323 16.14 22.90 -0.02
C THR A 323 16.13 23.96 1.09
N SER A 324 15.30 23.82 2.12
CA SER A 324 15.31 24.72 3.27
C SER A 324 16.49 24.46 4.20
N ALA A 325 16.91 23.21 4.33
CA ALA A 325 18.09 22.83 5.13
C ALA A 325 19.40 23.34 4.50
N ASP A 326 19.53 23.35 3.18
CA ASP A 326 20.69 23.91 2.49
C ASP A 326 20.83 25.42 2.73
N ARG A 327 19.72 26.17 2.76
CA ARG A 327 19.74 27.61 3.02
C ARG A 327 20.14 27.99 4.47
N SER A 328 19.99 27.08 5.40
CA SER A 328 20.37 27.29 6.80
C SER A 328 21.87 26.92 7.11
N ARG A 329 22.53 26.30 6.12
CA ARG A 329 23.96 25.93 6.22
C ARG A 329 24.91 26.96 5.57
N VAL A 330 24.37 27.99 4.91
CA VAL A 330 25.07 29.14 4.33
C VAL A 330 24.92 30.34 5.26
#